data_3c1523379f222b7332025fce52e4b956
#
_entry.id   3c1523379f222b7332025fce52e4b956
#
_cell.length_a   1.000
_cell.length_b   1.000
_cell.length_c   1.000
_cell.angle_alpha   90.00
_cell.angle_beta   90.00
_cell.angle_gamma   90.00
#
_symmetry.space_group_name_H-M   'P 1'
#
loop_
_entity.id
_entity.type
_entity.pdbx_description
1 polymer ?
#
loop_
_entity_poly.entity_id
_entity_poly.type
_entity_poly.pdbx_seq_one_letter_code
_entity_poly.pdbx_strand_id
1 'polypeptide(L)'
;MNIILGPPGTGKTSTLLSLVEEYIDKGVSPNKIGYFAFTNRAANEAKERAYEKFKLSSDELPYFRTLHSLAFQQLGLSRSQVLNEDLRKEFGNLMGLQISGKSFLEEGGLNLSKKGDQILGLIEIARVKGVPSRKQWLHDNLDIGWFEVERAERG
;
A
#
# COMPACT_ATOMS: atom_id res chain seq x y z
N MET A 1 -1.11 19.99 -14.51
CA MET A 1 -1.20 19.28 -13.20
C MET A 1 -1.49 20.34 -12.15
N ASN A 2 -2.55 20.18 -11.36
CA ASN A 2 -2.92 21.11 -10.27
C ASN A 2 -2.56 20.46 -8.94
N ILE A 3 -1.90 21.22 -8.04
CA ILE A 3 -1.53 20.77 -6.69
C ILE A 3 -2.33 21.60 -5.70
N ILE A 4 -3.10 20.92 -4.83
CA ILE A 4 -3.92 21.55 -3.78
C ILE A 4 -3.29 21.21 -2.43
N LEU A 5 -2.76 22.21 -1.74
CA LEU A 5 -2.14 22.08 -0.43
C LEU A 5 -3.04 22.68 0.64
N GLY A 6 -3.03 22.09 1.84
CA GLY A 6 -3.74 22.61 3.00
C GLY A 6 -3.77 21.62 4.17
N PRO A 7 -3.93 22.11 5.42
CA PRO A 7 -4.06 21.27 6.60
C PRO A 7 -5.34 20.43 6.56
N PRO A 8 -5.53 19.47 7.48
CA PRO A 8 -6.78 18.73 7.64
C PRO A 8 -7.97 19.69 7.82
N GLY A 9 -9.14 19.35 7.26
CA GLY A 9 -10.36 20.15 7.40
C GLY A 9 -10.52 21.34 6.44
N THR A 10 -9.55 21.62 5.56
CA THR A 10 -9.59 22.77 4.62
C THR A 10 -10.39 22.53 3.33
N GLY A 11 -11.18 21.47 3.25
CA GLY A 11 -12.06 21.24 2.11
C GLY A 11 -11.37 20.63 0.87
N LYS A 12 -10.13 20.10 0.99
CA LYS A 12 -9.42 19.46 -0.15
C LYS A 12 -10.26 18.41 -0.89
N THR A 13 -10.91 17.54 -0.14
CA THR A 13 -11.80 16.52 -0.70
C THR A 13 -12.97 17.15 -1.47
N SER A 14 -13.58 18.20 -0.92
CA SER A 14 -14.67 18.91 -1.59
C SER A 14 -14.21 19.58 -2.87
N THR A 15 -13.02 20.18 -2.88
CA THR A 15 -12.42 20.76 -4.09
C THR A 15 -12.16 19.69 -5.16
N LEU A 16 -11.62 18.52 -4.76
CA LEU A 16 -11.42 17.41 -5.70
C LEU A 16 -12.75 16.88 -6.27
N LEU A 17 -13.79 16.79 -5.45
CA LEU A 17 -15.12 16.39 -5.93
C LEU A 17 -15.75 17.45 -6.85
N SER A 18 -15.47 18.74 -6.66
CA SER A 18 -15.90 19.78 -7.59
C SER A 18 -15.20 19.68 -8.95
N LEU A 19 -13.94 19.25 -8.99
CA LEU A 19 -13.27 18.93 -10.24
C LEU A 19 -13.91 17.70 -10.94
N VAL A 20 -14.29 16.69 -10.18
CA VAL A 20 -15.02 15.52 -10.72
C VAL A 20 -16.35 15.97 -11.35
N GLU A 21 -17.10 16.83 -10.67
CA GLU A 21 -18.35 17.42 -11.17
C GLU A 21 -18.13 18.15 -12.49
N GLU A 22 -17.12 19.00 -12.57
CA GLU A 22 -16.76 19.73 -13.80
C GLU A 22 -16.50 18.79 -15.00
N TYR A 23 -15.86 17.63 -14.76
CA TYR A 23 -15.66 16.65 -15.82
C TYR A 23 -16.96 15.93 -16.22
N ILE A 24 -17.83 15.63 -15.26
CA ILE A 24 -19.15 15.04 -15.54
C ILE A 24 -20.00 16.01 -16.35
N ASP A 25 -20.03 17.29 -15.98
CA ASP A 25 -20.77 18.35 -16.70
C ASP A 25 -20.25 18.55 -18.13
N LYS A 26 -18.96 18.31 -18.36
CA LYS A 26 -18.34 18.30 -19.69
C LYS A 26 -18.66 17.01 -20.50
N GLY A 27 -19.48 16.10 -19.96
CA GLY A 27 -19.89 14.87 -20.62
C GLY A 27 -18.91 13.71 -20.45
N VAL A 28 -17.95 13.79 -19.55
CA VAL A 28 -17.10 12.65 -19.24
C VAL A 28 -17.88 11.65 -18.40
N SER A 29 -17.98 10.42 -18.89
CA SER A 29 -18.67 9.37 -18.15
C SER A 29 -17.99 9.08 -16.80
N PRO A 30 -18.75 9.00 -15.69
CA PRO A 30 -18.21 8.79 -14.34
C PRO A 30 -17.28 7.57 -14.22
N ASN A 31 -17.56 6.50 -14.97
CA ASN A 31 -16.73 5.29 -15.00
C ASN A 31 -15.36 5.47 -15.69
N LYS A 32 -15.09 6.62 -16.27
CA LYS A 32 -13.78 7.01 -16.84
C LYS A 32 -13.00 7.96 -15.93
N ILE A 33 -13.58 8.34 -14.79
CA ILE A 33 -12.96 9.26 -13.84
C ILE A 33 -12.35 8.46 -12.67
N GLY A 34 -11.05 8.59 -12.48
CA GLY A 34 -10.35 7.99 -11.34
C GLY A 34 -10.18 8.96 -10.17
N TYR A 35 -10.59 8.54 -8.98
CA TYR A 35 -10.33 9.22 -7.72
C TYR A 35 -9.55 8.29 -6.80
N PHE A 36 -8.32 8.65 -6.48
CA PHE A 36 -7.44 7.78 -5.69
C PHE A 36 -7.10 8.41 -4.35
N ALA A 37 -7.27 7.62 -3.30
CA ALA A 37 -6.88 7.97 -1.94
C ALA A 37 -5.82 7.02 -1.40
N PHE A 38 -5.11 7.45 -0.36
CA PHE A 38 -4.09 6.61 0.28
C PHE A 38 -4.71 5.50 1.15
N THR A 39 -5.83 5.80 1.82
CA THR A 39 -6.51 4.84 2.69
C THR A 39 -7.88 4.43 2.15
N ASN A 40 -8.32 3.21 2.46
CA ASN A 40 -9.66 2.74 2.11
C ASN A 40 -10.76 3.63 2.71
N ARG A 41 -10.55 4.12 3.95
CA ARG A 41 -11.49 5.03 4.60
C ARG A 41 -11.69 6.30 3.80
N ALA A 42 -10.60 6.96 3.37
CA ALA A 42 -10.68 8.18 2.57
C ALA A 42 -11.28 7.93 1.17
N ALA A 43 -10.98 6.79 0.56
CA ALA A 43 -11.58 6.41 -0.73
C ALA A 43 -13.09 6.18 -0.62
N ASN A 44 -13.53 5.47 0.43
CA ASN A 44 -14.96 5.20 0.67
C ASN A 44 -15.71 6.48 1.01
N GLU A 45 -15.17 7.34 1.86
CA GLU A 45 -15.76 8.64 2.18
C GLU A 45 -15.95 9.52 0.93
N ALA A 46 -14.96 9.59 0.08
CA ALA A 46 -15.06 10.33 -1.18
C ALA A 46 -16.11 9.70 -2.12
N LYS A 47 -16.18 8.39 -2.15
CA LYS A 47 -17.15 7.63 -2.95
C LYS A 47 -18.58 7.89 -2.48
N GLU A 48 -18.85 7.82 -1.17
CA GLU A 48 -20.15 8.10 -0.58
C GLU A 48 -20.60 9.55 -0.89
N ARG A 49 -19.71 10.53 -0.68
CA ARG A 49 -20.00 11.93 -1.01
C ARG A 49 -20.28 12.14 -2.51
N ALA A 50 -19.60 11.40 -3.38
CA ALA A 50 -19.84 11.45 -4.82
C ALA A 50 -21.22 10.87 -5.18
N TYR A 51 -21.63 9.76 -4.54
CA TYR A 51 -22.97 9.18 -4.73
C TYR A 51 -24.08 10.18 -4.36
N GLU A 52 -23.96 10.78 -3.17
CA GLU A 52 -24.94 11.76 -2.72
C GLU A 52 -25.01 13.00 -3.63
N LYS A 53 -23.82 13.52 -3.98
CA LYS A 53 -23.70 14.75 -4.77
C LYS A 53 -24.16 14.59 -6.21
N PHE A 54 -23.77 13.48 -6.87
CA PHE A 54 -24.00 13.26 -8.30
C PHE A 54 -25.18 12.31 -8.58
N LYS A 55 -25.81 11.77 -7.52
CA LYS A 55 -26.92 10.81 -7.61
C LYS A 55 -26.55 9.57 -8.45
N LEU A 56 -25.31 9.11 -8.31
CA LEU A 56 -24.75 7.97 -9.02
C LEU A 56 -24.91 6.70 -8.20
N SER A 57 -24.92 5.55 -8.90
CA SER A 57 -24.88 4.23 -8.28
C SER A 57 -23.44 3.75 -8.02
N SER A 58 -23.31 2.68 -7.22
CA SER A 58 -21.98 2.15 -6.85
C SER A 58 -21.17 1.66 -8.04
N ASP A 59 -21.83 1.23 -9.10
CA ASP A 59 -21.20 0.64 -10.28
C ASP A 59 -20.69 1.70 -11.27
N GLU A 60 -21.13 2.95 -11.09
CA GLU A 60 -20.72 4.07 -11.95
C GLU A 60 -19.39 4.69 -11.54
N LEU A 61 -18.89 4.39 -10.32
CA LEU A 61 -17.62 4.90 -9.79
C LEU A 61 -16.59 3.78 -9.49
N PRO A 62 -16.24 2.94 -10.48
CA PRO A 62 -15.36 1.79 -10.28
C PRO A 62 -13.92 2.19 -9.87
N TYR A 63 -13.50 3.41 -10.19
CA TYR A 63 -12.15 3.91 -9.94
C TYR A 63 -12.07 4.89 -8.76
N PHE A 64 -13.09 4.97 -7.91
CA PHE A 64 -13.02 5.64 -6.61
C PHE A 64 -12.47 4.67 -5.57
N ARG A 65 -11.15 4.60 -5.42
CA ARG A 65 -10.47 3.56 -4.64
C ARG A 65 -9.04 3.94 -4.27
N THR A 66 -8.35 3.05 -3.56
CA THR A 66 -6.91 3.22 -3.34
C THR A 66 -6.10 2.77 -4.55
N LEU A 67 -4.88 3.32 -4.73
CA LEU A 67 -3.96 2.86 -5.78
C LEU A 67 -3.62 1.37 -5.65
N HIS A 68 -3.45 0.87 -4.43
CA HIS A 68 -3.23 -0.55 -4.19
C HIS A 68 -4.40 -1.41 -4.70
N SER A 69 -5.63 -0.99 -4.40
CA SER A 69 -6.84 -1.68 -4.87
C SER A 69 -6.96 -1.67 -6.40
N LEU A 70 -6.55 -0.57 -7.06
CA LEU A 70 -6.50 -0.50 -8.52
C LEU A 70 -5.45 -1.47 -9.08
N ALA A 71 -4.22 -1.43 -8.55
CA ALA A 71 -3.14 -2.31 -8.98
C ALA A 71 -3.52 -3.80 -8.83
N PHE A 72 -4.16 -4.13 -7.71
CA PHE A 72 -4.68 -5.47 -7.45
C PHE A 72 -5.64 -5.94 -8.53
N GLN A 73 -6.59 -5.09 -8.89
CA GLN A 73 -7.57 -5.37 -9.95
C GLN A 73 -6.91 -5.52 -11.32
N GLN A 74 -5.99 -4.61 -11.67
CA GLN A 74 -5.32 -4.62 -12.97
C GLN A 74 -4.40 -5.83 -13.15
N LEU A 75 -3.78 -6.30 -12.06
CA LEU A 75 -2.94 -7.51 -12.07
C LEU A 75 -3.75 -8.81 -11.99
N GLY A 76 -5.07 -8.74 -11.80
CA GLY A 76 -5.91 -9.92 -11.63
C GLY A 76 -5.59 -10.74 -10.39
N LEU A 77 -4.99 -10.13 -9.37
CA LEU A 77 -4.57 -10.81 -8.15
C LEU A 77 -5.76 -11.15 -7.25
N SER A 78 -5.72 -12.34 -6.67
CA SER A 78 -6.59 -12.74 -5.56
C SER A 78 -5.92 -12.46 -4.21
N ARG A 79 -6.70 -12.38 -3.13
CA ARG A 79 -6.15 -12.18 -1.78
C ARG A 79 -5.21 -13.30 -1.33
N SER A 80 -5.42 -14.53 -1.83
CA SER A 80 -4.56 -15.68 -1.54
C SER A 80 -3.17 -15.60 -2.18
N GLN A 81 -2.98 -14.72 -3.17
CA GLN A 81 -1.70 -14.50 -3.85
C GLN A 81 -0.88 -13.37 -3.21
N VAL A 82 -1.41 -12.74 -2.15
CA VAL A 82 -0.72 -11.67 -1.43
C VAL A 82 -0.11 -12.21 -0.16
N LEU A 83 1.11 -11.82 0.09
CA LEU A 83 1.83 -12.17 1.30
C LEU A 83 1.10 -11.60 2.53
N ASN A 84 0.41 -12.49 3.25
CA ASN A 84 -0.29 -12.20 4.49
C ASN A 84 0.52 -12.67 5.72
N GLU A 85 0.00 -12.47 6.93
CA GLU A 85 0.66 -12.89 8.16
C GLU A 85 0.94 -14.41 8.22
N ASP A 86 0.02 -15.22 7.74
CA ASP A 86 0.14 -16.68 7.79
C ASP A 86 1.22 -17.16 6.81
N LEU A 87 1.23 -16.65 5.59
CA LEU A 87 2.26 -16.94 4.60
C LEU A 87 3.64 -16.45 5.06
N ARG A 88 3.72 -15.31 5.75
CA ARG A 88 4.98 -14.83 6.34
C ARG A 88 5.50 -15.77 7.44
N LYS A 89 4.61 -16.29 8.29
CA LYS A 89 4.98 -17.28 9.32
C LYS A 89 5.41 -18.61 8.70
N GLU A 90 4.69 -19.09 7.70
CA GLU A 90 5.05 -20.29 6.94
C GLU A 90 6.43 -20.14 6.28
N PHE A 91 6.67 -19.03 5.62
CA PHE A 91 7.99 -18.68 5.08
C PHE A 91 9.06 -18.70 6.17
N GLY A 92 8.80 -18.08 7.34
CA GLY A 92 9.72 -18.11 8.47
C GLY A 92 10.06 -19.52 8.92
N ASN A 93 9.06 -20.39 9.03
CA ASN A 93 9.26 -21.79 9.39
C ASN A 93 10.12 -22.53 8.36
N LEU A 94 9.85 -22.35 7.06
CA LEU A 94 10.63 -22.94 5.98
C LEU A 94 12.10 -22.48 5.99
N MET A 95 12.33 -21.22 6.29
CA MET A 95 13.67 -20.61 6.30
C MET A 95 14.39 -20.74 7.65
N GLY A 96 13.74 -21.30 8.68
CA GLY A 96 14.28 -21.37 10.05
C GLY A 96 14.43 -19.98 10.68
N LEU A 97 13.59 -19.01 10.31
CA LEU A 97 13.57 -17.65 10.84
C LEU A 97 12.37 -17.46 11.76
N GLN A 98 12.60 -16.84 12.90
CA GLN A 98 11.50 -16.45 13.78
C GLN A 98 10.83 -15.19 13.24
N ILE A 99 9.61 -15.34 12.69
CA ILE A 99 8.80 -14.27 12.12
C ILE A 99 7.46 -14.18 12.86
N SER A 100 7.00 -12.97 13.18
CA SER A 100 5.69 -12.73 13.80
C SER A 100 4.54 -12.76 12.78
N GLY A 101 4.84 -12.53 11.52
CA GLY A 101 3.91 -12.37 10.42
C GLY A 101 3.54 -10.91 10.15
N LYS A 102 3.87 -9.98 11.04
CA LYS A 102 3.55 -8.57 10.88
C LYS A 102 4.51 -7.86 9.94
N SER A 103 4.00 -6.87 9.20
CA SER A 103 4.82 -6.05 8.32
C SER A 103 5.51 -4.93 9.08
N PHE A 104 6.76 -4.62 8.72
CA PHE A 104 7.50 -3.49 9.25
C PHE A 104 6.76 -2.16 9.08
N LEU A 105 6.09 -1.97 7.94
CA LEU A 105 5.34 -0.74 7.64
C LEU A 105 4.05 -0.62 8.45
N GLU A 106 3.43 -1.74 8.83
CA GLU A 106 2.19 -1.75 9.62
C GLU A 106 2.44 -1.42 11.10
N GLU A 107 3.58 -1.79 11.65
CA GLU A 107 3.94 -1.53 13.06
C GLU A 107 4.71 -0.21 13.28
N GLY A 108 4.79 0.66 12.28
CA GLY A 108 5.51 1.93 12.42
C GLY A 108 7.03 1.81 12.55
N GLY A 109 7.59 0.68 12.18
CA GLY A 109 9.02 0.50 11.90
C GLY A 109 9.96 0.35 13.09
N LEU A 110 9.49 0.39 14.35
CA LEU A 110 10.41 0.60 15.49
C LEU A 110 10.47 -0.53 16.54
N ASN A 111 9.64 -1.56 16.47
CA ASN A 111 9.62 -2.61 17.50
C ASN A 111 9.41 -4.03 16.96
N LEU A 112 10.25 -4.43 16.02
CA LEU A 112 10.26 -5.82 15.59
C LEU A 112 11.06 -6.65 16.62
N SER A 113 10.36 -7.40 17.45
CA SER A 113 10.97 -8.20 18.52
C SER A 113 11.66 -9.46 18.01
N LYS A 114 11.31 -9.93 16.81
CA LYS A 114 11.86 -11.13 16.21
C LYS A 114 12.88 -10.80 15.13
N LYS A 115 13.98 -11.55 15.12
CA LYS A 115 15.10 -11.34 14.20
C LYS A 115 14.68 -11.46 12.73
N GLY A 116 13.79 -12.39 12.41
CA GLY A 116 13.25 -12.55 11.06
C GLY A 116 12.45 -11.33 10.59
N ASP A 117 11.65 -10.71 11.48
CA ASP A 117 10.91 -9.49 11.14
C ASP A 117 11.86 -8.31 10.89
N GLN A 118 12.96 -8.20 11.66
CA GLN A 118 14.00 -7.19 11.46
C GLN A 118 14.67 -7.35 10.09
N ILE A 119 15.02 -8.58 9.71
CA ILE A 119 15.63 -8.89 8.41
C ILE A 119 14.68 -8.49 7.28
N LEU A 120 13.43 -8.93 7.33
CA LEU A 120 12.43 -8.59 6.30
C LEU A 120 12.19 -7.08 6.22
N GLY A 121 12.10 -6.39 7.36
CA GLY A 121 11.94 -4.95 7.41
C GLY A 121 13.10 -4.20 6.76
N LEU A 122 14.33 -4.62 7.02
CA LEU A 122 15.51 -4.02 6.37
C LEU A 122 15.55 -4.31 4.86
N ILE A 123 15.11 -5.49 4.41
CA ILE A 123 14.97 -5.78 2.97
C ILE A 123 13.94 -4.84 2.33
N GLU A 124 12.80 -4.59 2.99
CA GLU A 124 11.79 -3.63 2.51
C GLU A 124 12.39 -2.21 2.40
N ILE A 125 13.11 -1.75 3.42
CA ILE A 125 13.78 -0.44 3.40
C ILE A 125 14.83 -0.37 2.28
N ALA A 126 15.64 -1.41 2.12
CA ALA A 126 16.66 -1.47 1.07
C ALA A 126 16.05 -1.38 -0.33
N ARG A 127 14.90 -2.03 -0.54
CA ARG A 127 14.14 -1.92 -1.81
C ARG A 127 13.67 -0.50 -2.07
N VAL A 128 13.07 0.15 -1.06
CA VAL A 128 12.57 1.54 -1.18
C VAL A 128 13.71 2.52 -1.43
N LYS A 129 14.87 2.32 -0.79
CA LYS A 129 16.06 3.16 -0.97
C LYS A 129 16.84 2.85 -2.24
N GLY A 130 16.49 1.80 -2.98
CA GLY A 130 17.23 1.38 -4.18
C GLY A 130 18.66 0.93 -3.90
N VAL A 131 18.90 0.31 -2.73
CA VAL A 131 20.23 -0.15 -2.33
C VAL A 131 20.73 -1.25 -3.28
N PRO A 132 21.90 -1.09 -3.93
CA PRO A 132 22.38 -2.03 -4.94
C PRO A 132 22.71 -3.42 -4.38
N SER A 133 23.26 -3.50 -3.17
CA SER A 133 23.59 -4.75 -2.50
C SER A 133 22.81 -4.89 -1.21
N ARG A 134 21.71 -5.64 -1.26
CA ARG A 134 20.90 -5.93 -0.07
C ARG A 134 21.62 -6.78 0.96
N LYS A 135 22.48 -7.69 0.52
CA LYS A 135 23.33 -8.50 1.40
C LYS A 135 24.23 -7.63 2.29
N GLN A 136 24.97 -6.74 1.66
CA GLN A 136 25.86 -5.84 2.38
C GLN A 136 25.06 -4.93 3.33
N TRP A 137 23.92 -4.41 2.84
CA TRP A 137 23.04 -3.60 3.67
C TRP A 137 22.56 -4.33 4.93
N LEU A 138 22.12 -5.58 4.82
CA LEU A 138 21.67 -6.40 5.95
C LEU A 138 22.83 -6.65 6.93
N HIS A 139 23.98 -7.02 6.41
CA HIS A 139 25.18 -7.27 7.21
C HIS A 139 25.62 -6.02 8.00
N ASP A 140 25.57 -4.85 7.37
CA ASP A 140 26.01 -3.58 7.98
C ASP A 140 25.01 -3.01 9.00
N ASN A 141 23.73 -3.40 8.92
CA ASN A 141 22.64 -2.85 9.76
C ASN A 141 22.06 -3.83 10.78
N LEU A 142 22.49 -5.10 10.76
CA LEU A 142 22.11 -6.11 11.73
C LEU A 142 23.35 -6.88 12.20
N ASP A 143 23.37 -7.22 13.47
CA ASP A 143 24.35 -8.17 14.02
C ASP A 143 23.95 -9.62 13.66
N ILE A 144 24.14 -9.94 12.38
CA ILE A 144 23.83 -11.26 11.81
C ILE A 144 24.98 -11.76 10.96
N GLY A 145 25.21 -13.09 11.00
CA GLY A 145 26.20 -13.72 10.14
C GLY A 145 25.77 -13.77 8.65
N TRP A 146 26.75 -13.80 7.75
CA TRP A 146 26.52 -13.93 6.30
C TRP A 146 25.60 -15.11 5.93
N PHE A 147 25.66 -16.19 6.68
CA PHE A 147 24.79 -17.37 6.45
C PHE A 147 23.31 -17.06 6.66
N GLU A 148 22.96 -16.25 7.66
CA GLU A 148 21.58 -15.83 7.92
C GLU A 148 21.10 -14.85 6.84
N VAL A 149 21.97 -13.96 6.36
CA VAL A 149 21.68 -13.05 5.25
C VAL A 149 21.39 -13.83 3.97
N GLU A 150 22.23 -14.80 3.64
CA GLU A 150 22.02 -15.65 2.45
C GLU A 150 20.72 -16.45 2.52
N ARG A 151 20.37 -16.94 3.71
CA ARG A 151 19.11 -17.65 3.92
C ARG A 151 17.92 -16.74 3.66
N ALA A 152 17.97 -15.50 4.15
CA ALA A 152 16.88 -14.53 3.97
C ALA A 152 16.72 -14.04 2.53
N GLU A 153 17.80 -14.07 1.72
CA GLU A 153 17.74 -13.65 0.30
C GLU A 153 17.29 -14.75 -0.66
N ARG A 154 17.44 -16.02 -0.30
CA ARG A 154 17.04 -17.13 -1.17
C ARG A 154 15.54 -17.41 -1.20
N GLY A 155 14.79 -16.86 -0.26
CA GLY A 155 13.33 -16.91 -0.22
C GLY A 155 12.72 -15.66 -0.81
#